data_32c01e4231cd9d257525f3a033ad1398
#
_entry.id   32c01e4231cd9d257525f3a033ad1398
#
_cell.length_a   1.000
_cell.length_b   1.000
_cell.length_c   1.000
_cell.angle_alpha   90.00
_cell.angle_beta   90.00
_cell.angle_gamma   90.00
#
_symmetry.space_group_name_H-M   'P 1'
#
loop_
_entity.id
_entity.type
_entity.pdbx_description
1 polymer ?
#
loop_
_entity_poly.entity_id
_entity_poly.type
_entity_poly.pdbx_seq_one_letter_code
_entity_poly.pdbx_strand_id
1 'polypeptide(L)'
;MTEKVYGKHSRKYSGKHLPKRTKGVYYTTGNPFALRPFLDWAEKINLEKLEILEPFAGENHIIKLLGEKCKSHKSYDINPNIAGVVKRDTLKNFPKGFKACITNPPWLTNYSAKRHGLEFPEIKYDNIYKHCLKLALDNCENVGFIIPGTFLTWAVKDLEFIKRLDSVIFINDKLFMETDNPVCLALFTKEKVTDTRVYGDETPLGTLKKLKSHMPL
;
A
#
# COMPACT_ATOMS: atom_id res chain seq x y z
N MET A 1 14.31 -29.02 -48.40
CA MET A 1 13.19 -28.73 -47.50
C MET A 1 13.54 -29.27 -46.12
N THR A 2 13.95 -28.44 -45.20
CA THR A 2 14.37 -28.82 -43.85
C THR A 2 13.45 -28.13 -42.87
N GLU A 3 12.55 -28.91 -42.26
CA GLU A 3 11.65 -28.45 -41.17
C GLU A 3 12.46 -28.10 -39.92
N LYS A 4 12.30 -26.88 -39.43
CA LYS A 4 12.78 -26.46 -38.11
C LYS A 4 11.74 -26.84 -37.04
N VAL A 5 12.06 -27.85 -36.23
CA VAL A 5 11.31 -28.23 -35.06
C VAL A 5 11.59 -27.21 -33.95
N TYR A 6 10.59 -26.41 -33.57
CA TYR A 6 10.65 -25.55 -32.42
C TYR A 6 10.34 -26.37 -31.15
N GLY A 7 11.39 -26.71 -30.40
CA GLY A 7 11.25 -27.35 -29.08
C GLY A 7 10.69 -26.37 -28.04
N LYS A 8 9.49 -26.67 -27.55
CA LYS A 8 8.90 -25.99 -26.37
C LYS A 8 9.65 -26.41 -25.12
N HIS A 9 10.59 -25.59 -24.64
CA HIS A 9 11.11 -25.73 -23.27
C HIS A 9 10.12 -25.18 -22.27
N SER A 10 9.23 -26.03 -21.77
CA SER A 10 8.47 -25.76 -20.55
C SER A 10 9.40 -25.89 -19.35
N ARG A 11 9.97 -24.77 -18.88
CA ARG A 11 10.65 -24.73 -17.58
C ARG A 11 9.59 -24.90 -16.50
N LYS A 12 9.50 -26.09 -15.91
CA LYS A 12 8.81 -26.31 -14.62
C LYS A 12 9.57 -25.55 -13.55
N TYR A 13 9.05 -24.40 -13.13
CA TYR A 13 9.52 -23.71 -11.93
C TYR A 13 9.03 -24.51 -10.73
N SER A 14 9.94 -25.24 -10.06
CA SER A 14 9.69 -25.81 -8.74
C SER A 14 9.47 -24.63 -7.76
N GLY A 15 8.34 -24.63 -7.04
CA GLY A 15 7.78 -23.50 -6.28
C GLY A 15 8.58 -22.97 -5.09
N LYS A 16 9.91 -23.13 -5.04
CA LYS A 16 10.72 -22.81 -3.85
C LYS A 16 11.42 -21.44 -3.87
N HIS A 17 11.59 -20.75 -5.00
CA HIS A 17 12.31 -19.46 -5.04
C HIS A 17 11.82 -18.52 -6.12
N LEU A 18 10.53 -18.13 -6.09
CA LEU A 18 10.10 -16.99 -6.88
C LEU A 18 10.64 -15.70 -6.23
N PRO A 19 11.20 -14.75 -7.03
CA PRO A 19 11.65 -13.46 -6.53
C PRO A 19 10.54 -12.75 -5.73
N LYS A 20 10.89 -12.03 -4.67
CA LYS A 20 9.94 -11.28 -3.81
C LYS A 20 9.02 -10.37 -4.65
N ARG A 21 9.56 -9.70 -5.70
CA ARG A 21 8.82 -8.90 -6.67
C ARG A 21 7.63 -9.64 -7.30
N THR A 22 7.80 -10.92 -7.63
CA THR A 22 6.74 -11.75 -8.24
C THR A 22 5.56 -11.98 -7.30
N LYS A 23 5.81 -11.97 -5.98
CA LYS A 23 4.79 -12.12 -4.93
C LYS A 23 4.17 -10.79 -4.48
N GLY A 24 4.60 -9.65 -5.05
CA GLY A 24 4.13 -8.32 -4.66
C GLY A 24 4.63 -7.87 -3.28
N VAL A 25 5.73 -8.43 -2.79
CA VAL A 25 6.33 -8.07 -1.49
C VAL A 25 7.50 -7.12 -1.73
N TYR A 26 7.42 -5.91 -1.16
CA TYR A 26 8.40 -4.84 -1.30
C TYR A 26 8.86 -4.33 0.06
N TYR A 27 10.15 -4.04 0.20
CA TYR A 27 10.73 -3.50 1.43
C TYR A 27 11.05 -2.03 1.27
N THR A 28 10.58 -1.22 2.21
CA THR A 28 10.78 0.23 2.23
C THR A 28 12.24 0.56 2.60
N THR A 29 12.94 1.32 1.77
CA THR A 29 14.34 1.75 2.00
C THR A 29 14.47 3.22 2.43
N GLY A 30 13.51 4.11 2.05
CA GLY A 30 13.42 5.49 2.51
C GLY A 30 12.50 5.65 3.73
N ASN A 31 12.38 6.86 4.28
CA ASN A 31 11.45 7.17 5.37
C ASN A 31 10.39 8.19 4.95
N PRO A 32 9.26 7.76 4.35
CA PRO A 32 8.19 8.64 3.94
C PRO A 32 7.44 9.29 5.12
N PHE A 33 7.63 8.76 6.33
CA PHE A 33 7.01 9.27 7.55
C PHE A 33 7.80 10.44 8.20
N ALA A 34 8.95 10.82 7.62
CA ALA A 34 9.67 12.03 7.99
C ALA A 34 9.21 13.26 7.19
N LEU A 35 8.48 13.07 6.09
CA LEU A 35 8.04 14.15 5.21
C LEU A 35 7.00 15.04 5.89
N ARG A 36 7.11 16.36 5.71
CA ARG A 36 6.24 17.35 6.35
C ARG A 36 4.74 17.08 6.12
N PRO A 37 4.25 16.72 4.91
CA PRO A 37 2.83 16.42 4.71
C PRO A 37 2.31 15.22 5.52
N PHE A 38 3.17 14.21 5.78
CA PHE A 38 2.82 13.12 6.69
C PHE A 38 2.75 13.60 8.14
N LEU A 39 3.72 14.41 8.58
CA LEU A 39 3.75 14.94 9.95
C LEU A 39 2.52 15.81 10.24
N ASP A 40 2.10 16.65 9.30
CA ASP A 40 0.88 17.46 9.40
C ASP A 40 -0.39 16.58 9.52
N TRP A 41 -0.46 15.49 8.75
CA TRP A 41 -1.55 14.53 8.88
C TRP A 41 -1.50 13.79 10.22
N ALA A 42 -0.32 13.37 10.67
CA ALA A 42 -0.12 12.68 11.94
C ALA A 42 -0.55 13.56 13.14
N GLU A 43 -0.18 14.85 13.12
CA GLU A 43 -0.62 15.84 14.11
C GLU A 43 -2.14 16.01 14.09
N LYS A 44 -2.73 16.18 12.90
CA LYS A 44 -4.19 16.34 12.70
C LYS A 44 -4.99 15.21 13.34
N ILE A 45 -4.50 13.97 13.24
CA ILE A 45 -5.19 12.79 13.80
C ILE A 45 -4.77 12.44 15.24
N ASN A 46 -3.84 13.20 15.84
CA ASN A 46 -3.20 12.92 17.12
C ASN A 46 -2.55 11.52 17.15
N LEU A 47 -1.74 11.19 16.15
CA LEU A 47 -1.16 9.86 15.95
C LEU A 47 -0.38 9.38 17.18
N GLU A 48 0.31 10.29 17.90
CA GLU A 48 1.09 9.99 19.12
C GLU A 48 0.25 9.40 20.24
N LYS A 49 -1.09 9.56 20.22
CA LYS A 49 -2.02 9.01 21.21
C LYS A 49 -2.67 7.70 20.75
N LEU A 50 -2.41 7.26 19.52
CA LEU A 50 -3.08 6.11 18.94
C LEU A 50 -2.21 4.85 18.97
N GLU A 51 -2.86 3.70 19.17
CA GLU A 51 -2.31 2.39 18.82
C GLU A 51 -2.50 2.14 17.33
N ILE A 52 -1.42 1.81 16.63
CA ILE A 52 -1.42 1.58 15.17
C ILE A 52 -1.58 0.10 14.87
N LEU A 53 -2.36 -0.20 13.84
CA LEU A 53 -2.42 -1.49 13.18
C LEU A 53 -1.46 -1.53 11.98
N GLU A 54 -0.54 -2.52 11.96
CA GLU A 54 0.25 -2.92 10.78
C GLU A 54 -0.17 -4.34 10.38
N PRO A 55 -1.12 -4.49 9.42
CA PRO A 55 -1.71 -5.79 9.11
C PRO A 55 -0.91 -6.63 8.10
N PHE A 56 0.18 -6.09 7.50
CA PHE A 56 1.02 -6.76 6.51
C PHE A 56 2.50 -6.49 6.78
N ALA A 57 2.92 -6.81 8.02
CA ALA A 57 4.14 -6.28 8.63
C ALA A 57 5.45 -6.73 7.97
N GLY A 58 5.49 -7.94 7.39
CA GLY A 58 6.74 -8.50 6.87
C GLY A 58 7.86 -8.47 7.91
N GLU A 59 8.90 -7.68 7.65
CA GLU A 59 10.03 -7.43 8.57
C GLU A 59 9.78 -6.21 9.50
N ASN A 60 8.54 -5.75 9.60
CA ASN A 60 8.08 -4.65 10.47
C ASN A 60 8.81 -3.30 10.21
N HIS A 61 9.20 -3.06 8.95
CA HIS A 61 9.92 -1.86 8.56
C HIS A 61 9.09 -0.59 8.75
N ILE A 62 7.78 -0.65 8.52
CA ILE A 62 6.87 0.48 8.70
C ILE A 62 6.93 0.98 10.15
N ILE A 63 6.85 0.08 11.11
CA ILE A 63 6.91 0.42 12.53
C ILE A 63 8.28 0.99 12.92
N LYS A 64 9.37 0.40 12.40
CA LYS A 64 10.73 0.92 12.62
C LYS A 64 10.90 2.35 12.10
N LEU A 65 10.32 2.66 10.93
CA LEU A 65 10.38 3.99 10.32
C LEU A 65 9.48 5.02 11.00
N LEU A 66 8.35 4.58 11.55
CA LEU A 66 7.46 5.43 12.36
C LEU A 66 8.12 5.83 13.68
N GLY A 67 8.90 4.93 14.30
CA GLY A 67 9.57 5.19 15.57
C GLY A 67 8.55 5.56 16.67
N GLU A 68 8.83 6.65 17.37
CA GLU A 68 8.01 7.13 18.51
C GLU A 68 6.81 8.00 18.10
N LYS A 69 6.43 8.03 16.80
CA LYS A 69 5.31 8.86 16.32
C LYS A 69 3.94 8.31 16.69
N CYS A 70 3.85 7.14 17.33
CA CYS A 70 2.60 6.55 17.82
C CYS A 70 2.74 6.04 19.24
N LYS A 71 1.62 5.88 19.94
CA LYS A 71 1.59 5.40 21.34
C LYS A 71 2.08 3.96 21.45
N SER A 72 1.62 3.10 20.56
CA SER A 72 1.93 1.67 20.49
C SER A 72 1.52 1.10 19.12
N HIS A 73 1.83 -0.16 18.89
CA HIS A 73 1.45 -0.82 17.64
C HIS A 73 1.10 -2.29 17.88
N LYS A 74 0.33 -2.85 16.93
CA LYS A 74 0.18 -4.31 16.74
C LYS A 74 0.43 -4.66 15.28
N SER A 75 1.33 -5.61 15.10
CA SER A 75 1.79 -6.05 13.79
C SER A 75 1.37 -7.48 13.52
N TYR A 76 0.85 -7.73 12.32
CA TYR A 76 0.41 -9.04 11.84
C TYR A 76 1.04 -9.36 10.50
N ASP A 77 1.29 -10.63 10.25
CA ASP A 77 1.69 -11.14 8.93
C ASP A 77 1.19 -12.58 8.77
N ILE A 78 0.98 -13.00 7.53
CA ILE A 78 0.59 -14.39 7.23
C ILE A 78 1.71 -15.37 7.52
N ASN A 79 2.96 -14.94 7.33
CA ASN A 79 4.19 -15.72 7.57
C ASN A 79 5.24 -14.90 8.32
N PRO A 80 5.01 -14.59 9.62
CA PRO A 80 5.95 -13.78 10.39
C PRO A 80 7.28 -14.51 10.58
N ASN A 81 8.39 -13.78 10.42
CA ASN A 81 9.75 -14.28 10.59
C ASN A 81 10.55 -13.51 11.64
N ILE A 82 9.92 -12.55 12.34
CA ILE A 82 10.53 -11.76 13.40
C ILE A 82 9.66 -11.73 14.67
N ALA A 83 10.31 -11.49 15.80
CA ALA A 83 9.61 -11.30 17.08
C ALA A 83 8.70 -10.06 17.06
N GLY A 84 7.57 -10.12 17.77
CA GLY A 84 6.62 -9.04 17.87
C GLY A 84 5.60 -8.95 16.73
N VAL A 85 5.75 -9.76 15.68
CA VAL A 85 4.74 -9.88 14.62
C VAL A 85 3.92 -11.16 14.85
N VAL A 86 2.60 -11.01 14.92
CA VAL A 86 1.66 -12.12 15.19
C VAL A 86 1.23 -12.77 13.88
N LYS A 87 1.23 -14.10 13.82
CA LYS A 87 0.75 -14.84 12.64
C LYS A 87 -0.77 -14.66 12.46
N ARG A 88 -1.19 -14.11 11.32
CA ARG A 88 -2.59 -13.92 10.98
C ARG A 88 -2.79 -13.72 9.48
N ASP A 89 -3.78 -14.38 8.90
CA ASP A 89 -4.30 -14.07 7.56
C ASP A 89 -5.29 -12.89 7.68
N THR A 90 -4.78 -11.68 7.49
CA THR A 90 -5.53 -10.43 7.65
C THR A 90 -6.49 -10.15 6.49
N LEU A 91 -6.30 -10.81 5.35
CA LEU A 91 -7.28 -10.73 4.25
C LEU A 91 -8.59 -11.46 4.60
N LYS A 92 -8.49 -12.61 5.32
CA LYS A 92 -9.66 -13.37 5.76
C LYS A 92 -10.25 -12.86 7.07
N ASN A 93 -9.40 -12.38 7.97
CA ASN A 93 -9.80 -11.95 9.30
C ASN A 93 -9.10 -10.64 9.70
N PHE A 94 -9.60 -9.51 9.19
CA PHE A 94 -9.02 -8.21 9.44
C PHE A 94 -9.13 -7.83 10.93
N PRO A 95 -8.04 -7.36 11.58
CA PRO A 95 -8.04 -6.94 12.98
C PRO A 95 -8.97 -5.73 13.19
N LYS A 96 -9.74 -5.74 14.28
CA LYS A 96 -10.69 -4.68 14.62
C LYS A 96 -10.27 -3.94 15.89
N GLY A 97 -10.87 -2.77 16.11
CA GLY A 97 -10.66 -1.97 17.34
C GLY A 97 -9.53 -0.95 17.26
N PHE A 98 -8.86 -0.84 16.09
CA PHE A 98 -7.81 0.16 15.87
C PHE A 98 -8.39 1.42 15.22
N LYS A 99 -7.96 2.60 15.71
CA LYS A 99 -8.33 3.87 15.09
C LYS A 99 -7.44 4.25 13.92
N ALA A 100 -6.21 3.75 13.87
CA ALA A 100 -5.27 4.02 12.80
C ALA A 100 -4.65 2.73 12.24
N CYS A 101 -4.52 2.68 10.91
CA CYS A 101 -3.81 1.62 10.18
C CYS A 101 -2.77 2.27 9.27
N ILE A 102 -1.49 1.90 9.43
CA ILE A 102 -0.41 2.37 8.55
C ILE A 102 0.36 1.17 8.04
N THR A 103 0.45 1.01 6.72
CA THR A 103 0.98 -0.22 6.11
C THR A 103 1.48 -0.05 4.69
N ASN A 104 2.32 -1.01 4.27
CA ASN A 104 2.64 -1.29 2.88
C ASN A 104 2.02 -2.65 2.50
N PRO A 105 0.82 -2.69 1.91
CA PRO A 105 0.14 -3.94 1.59
C PRO A 105 0.82 -4.67 0.41
N PRO A 106 0.52 -5.96 0.18
CA PRO A 106 1.00 -6.66 -1.02
C PRO A 106 0.38 -6.11 -2.31
N TRP A 107 1.21 -5.89 -3.36
CA TRP A 107 0.80 -5.32 -4.66
C TRP A 107 0.69 -6.39 -5.75
N LEU A 108 0.03 -7.49 -5.47
CA LEU A 108 -0.16 -8.56 -6.45
C LEU A 108 -1.45 -8.35 -7.22
N THR A 109 -1.35 -8.30 -8.56
CA THR A 109 -2.52 -8.29 -9.45
C THR A 109 -2.95 -9.70 -9.81
N ASN A 110 -4.24 -9.90 -10.11
CA ASN A 110 -4.76 -11.16 -10.62
C ASN A 110 -4.04 -11.62 -11.90
N TYR A 111 -3.76 -10.67 -12.80
CA TYR A 111 -2.98 -10.94 -14.02
C TYR A 111 -1.57 -11.47 -13.71
N SER A 112 -0.86 -10.80 -12.79
CA SER A 112 0.49 -11.23 -12.38
C SER A 112 0.46 -12.60 -11.69
N ALA A 113 -0.52 -12.83 -10.81
CA ALA A 113 -0.70 -14.11 -10.14
C ALA A 113 -0.88 -15.25 -11.17
N LYS A 114 -1.80 -15.11 -12.12
CA LYS A 114 -2.04 -16.07 -13.19
C LYS A 114 -0.78 -16.34 -14.02
N ARG A 115 -0.06 -15.27 -14.42
CA ARG A 115 1.17 -15.39 -15.21
C ARG A 115 2.26 -16.18 -14.50
N HIS A 116 2.33 -16.09 -13.18
CA HIS A 116 3.37 -16.74 -12.36
C HIS A 116 2.89 -18.02 -11.64
N GLY A 117 1.65 -18.48 -11.91
CA GLY A 117 1.10 -19.67 -11.27
C GLY A 117 0.92 -19.53 -9.76
N LEU A 118 0.66 -18.31 -9.29
CA LEU A 118 0.37 -18.01 -7.89
C LEU A 118 -1.13 -18.04 -7.65
N GLU A 119 -1.52 -18.42 -6.44
CA GLU A 119 -2.90 -18.26 -5.99
C GLU A 119 -3.23 -16.76 -5.84
N PHE A 120 -4.41 -16.37 -6.30
CA PHE A 120 -4.99 -15.05 -6.07
C PHE A 120 -6.25 -15.22 -5.24
N PRO A 121 -6.42 -14.46 -4.14
CA PRO A 121 -7.59 -14.60 -3.30
C PRO A 121 -8.88 -14.26 -4.06
N GLU A 122 -9.99 -14.90 -3.68
CA GLU A 122 -11.30 -14.61 -4.24
C GLU A 122 -11.83 -13.29 -3.68
N ILE A 123 -11.51 -12.19 -4.37
CA ILE A 123 -11.82 -10.81 -3.99
C ILE A 123 -12.38 -10.04 -5.19
N LYS A 124 -13.17 -8.99 -4.89
CA LYS A 124 -13.79 -8.13 -5.92
C LYS A 124 -12.77 -7.37 -6.79
N TYR A 125 -11.60 -7.07 -6.25
CA TYR A 125 -10.61 -6.21 -6.87
C TYR A 125 -9.58 -7.00 -7.70
N ASP A 126 -9.04 -6.36 -8.73
CA ASP A 126 -7.99 -6.90 -9.61
C ASP A 126 -6.58 -6.90 -9.00
N ASN A 127 -6.42 -6.21 -7.85
CA ASN A 127 -5.16 -6.11 -7.11
C ASN A 127 -5.41 -6.21 -5.61
N ILE A 128 -4.54 -6.94 -4.90
CA ILE A 128 -4.70 -7.20 -3.47
C ILE A 128 -4.67 -5.90 -2.67
N TYR A 129 -3.80 -4.92 -2.98
CA TYR A 129 -3.74 -3.66 -2.22
C TYR A 129 -5.06 -2.89 -2.21
N LYS A 130 -5.86 -2.97 -3.29
CA LYS A 130 -7.18 -2.31 -3.34
C LYS A 130 -8.15 -2.93 -2.32
N HIS A 131 -8.12 -4.25 -2.21
CA HIS A 131 -8.89 -4.96 -1.20
C HIS A 131 -8.41 -4.64 0.22
N CYS A 132 -7.09 -4.64 0.44
CA CYS A 132 -6.49 -4.25 1.72
C CYS A 132 -6.90 -2.83 2.13
N LEU A 133 -6.89 -1.88 1.19
CA LEU A 133 -7.33 -0.51 1.44
C LEU A 133 -8.80 -0.44 1.84
N LYS A 134 -9.67 -1.18 1.14
CA LYS A 134 -11.09 -1.26 1.52
C LYS A 134 -11.26 -1.80 2.93
N LEU A 135 -10.60 -2.92 3.28
CA LEU A 135 -10.64 -3.48 4.62
C LEU A 135 -10.17 -2.49 5.70
N ALA A 136 -9.08 -1.77 5.43
CA ALA A 136 -8.56 -0.78 6.37
C ALA A 136 -9.54 0.40 6.55
N LEU A 137 -10.12 0.91 5.47
CA LEU A 137 -11.10 2.00 5.52
C LEU A 137 -12.41 1.61 6.20
N ASP A 138 -12.82 0.35 6.12
CA ASP A 138 -14.03 -0.15 6.78
C ASP A 138 -13.84 -0.33 8.29
N ASN A 139 -12.60 -0.55 8.75
CA ASN A 139 -12.32 -0.93 10.12
C ASN A 139 -11.51 0.13 10.92
N CYS A 140 -10.92 1.13 10.24
CA CYS A 140 -10.11 2.17 10.88
C CYS A 140 -10.59 3.58 10.50
N GLU A 141 -10.46 4.52 11.43
CA GLU A 141 -10.79 5.92 11.23
C GLU A 141 -9.76 6.64 10.34
N ASN A 142 -8.48 6.33 10.53
CA ASN A 142 -7.37 6.95 9.83
C ASN A 142 -6.51 5.87 9.18
N VAL A 143 -6.10 6.09 7.94
CA VAL A 143 -5.39 5.08 7.16
C VAL A 143 -4.24 5.73 6.38
N GLY A 144 -3.01 5.18 6.51
CA GLY A 144 -1.83 5.54 5.74
C GLY A 144 -1.33 4.34 4.93
N PHE A 145 -1.38 4.42 3.62
CA PHE A 145 -1.01 3.31 2.73
C PHE A 145 0.11 3.69 1.78
N ILE A 146 1.19 2.92 1.78
CA ILE A 146 2.22 2.99 0.75
C ILE A 146 1.77 2.10 -0.41
N ILE A 147 1.47 2.70 -1.56
CA ILE A 147 0.85 2.02 -2.72
C ILE A 147 1.38 2.58 -4.05
N PRO A 148 1.19 1.87 -5.18
CA PRO A 148 1.56 2.41 -6.48
C PRO A 148 0.86 3.74 -6.77
N GLY A 149 1.57 4.71 -7.33
CA GLY A 149 1.03 6.04 -7.68
C GLY A 149 -0.14 5.98 -8.68
N THR A 150 -0.23 4.91 -9.48
CA THR A 150 -1.38 4.61 -10.34
C THR A 150 -2.69 4.43 -9.57
N PHE A 151 -2.63 4.30 -8.24
CA PHE A 151 -3.79 4.29 -7.36
C PHE A 151 -4.78 5.42 -7.69
N LEU A 152 -4.31 6.65 -7.94
CA LEU A 152 -5.18 7.78 -8.21
C LEU A 152 -6.05 7.60 -9.46
N THR A 153 -5.57 6.90 -10.49
CA THR A 153 -6.30 6.74 -11.77
C THR A 153 -7.63 5.99 -11.62
N TRP A 154 -7.73 5.08 -10.65
CA TRP A 154 -8.98 4.39 -10.34
C TRP A 154 -9.70 4.99 -9.13
N ALA A 155 -8.98 5.45 -8.10
CA ALA A 155 -9.59 6.00 -6.89
C ALA A 155 -10.44 7.24 -7.17
N VAL A 156 -10.05 8.06 -8.16
CA VAL A 156 -10.82 9.24 -8.56
C VAL A 156 -12.20 8.92 -9.16
N LYS A 157 -12.43 7.67 -9.55
CA LYS A 157 -13.71 7.16 -10.07
C LYS A 157 -14.58 6.53 -8.97
N ASP A 158 -14.01 6.33 -7.78
CA ASP A 158 -14.69 5.69 -6.66
C ASP A 158 -14.85 6.71 -5.51
N LEU A 159 -16.08 7.21 -5.36
CA LEU A 159 -16.43 8.20 -4.33
C LEU A 159 -16.21 7.70 -2.90
N GLU A 160 -16.23 6.39 -2.67
CA GLU A 160 -16.01 5.82 -1.35
C GLU A 160 -14.58 6.09 -0.85
N PHE A 161 -13.60 5.97 -1.76
CA PHE A 161 -12.19 6.24 -1.41
C PHE A 161 -11.89 7.74 -1.39
N ILE A 162 -12.33 8.47 -2.43
CA ILE A 162 -11.97 9.87 -2.62
C ILE A 162 -12.46 10.77 -1.49
N LYS A 163 -13.66 10.55 -0.98
CA LYS A 163 -14.23 11.42 0.06
C LYS A 163 -13.53 11.37 1.42
N ARG A 164 -12.66 10.37 1.63
CA ARG A 164 -11.83 10.24 2.85
C ARG A 164 -10.35 10.51 2.59
N LEU A 165 -9.93 10.66 1.32
CA LEU A 165 -8.55 10.87 0.93
C LEU A 165 -8.11 12.31 1.24
N ASP A 166 -7.37 12.49 2.34
CA ASP A 166 -6.88 13.79 2.81
C ASP A 166 -5.74 14.30 1.93
N SER A 167 -4.72 13.46 1.73
CA SER A 167 -3.56 13.81 0.92
C SER A 167 -2.92 12.61 0.24
N VAL A 168 -2.20 12.90 -0.85
CA VAL A 168 -1.35 11.94 -1.56
C VAL A 168 0.04 12.56 -1.69
N ILE A 169 1.05 11.84 -1.25
CA ILE A 169 2.44 12.23 -1.30
C ILE A 169 3.13 11.29 -2.28
N PHE A 170 3.45 11.75 -3.49
CA PHE A 170 4.31 11.02 -4.42
C PHE A 170 5.73 11.07 -3.90
N ILE A 171 6.37 9.90 -3.81
CA ILE A 171 7.71 9.75 -3.29
C ILE A 171 8.67 9.72 -4.48
N ASN A 172 9.52 10.74 -4.60
CA ASN A 172 10.46 10.87 -5.70
C ASN A 172 11.70 9.98 -5.49
N ASP A 173 12.13 9.81 -4.25
CA ASP A 173 13.20 8.90 -3.92
C ASP A 173 12.79 7.44 -4.13
N LYS A 174 13.74 6.61 -4.54
CA LYS A 174 13.52 5.18 -4.76
C LYS A 174 13.25 4.48 -3.42
N LEU A 175 11.97 4.44 -3.00
CA LEU A 175 11.54 3.75 -1.77
C LEU A 175 11.79 2.24 -1.79
N PHE A 176 11.79 1.64 -2.98
CA PHE A 176 11.95 0.20 -3.15
C PHE A 176 12.99 -0.10 -4.21
N MET A 177 13.96 -0.93 -3.87
CA MET A 177 14.99 -1.40 -4.82
C MET A 177 14.38 -2.23 -5.96
N GLU A 178 13.24 -2.87 -5.71
CA GLU A 178 12.65 -3.89 -6.58
C GLU A 178 11.64 -3.34 -7.60
N THR A 179 11.28 -2.06 -7.57
CA THR A 179 10.31 -1.48 -8.51
C THR A 179 10.73 -0.10 -9.01
N ASP A 180 10.45 0.14 -10.29
CA ASP A 180 10.57 1.45 -10.91
C ASP A 180 9.20 2.14 -11.04
N ASN A 181 8.12 1.52 -10.53
CA ASN A 181 6.80 2.15 -10.51
C ASN A 181 6.80 3.32 -9.51
N PRO A 182 6.21 4.47 -9.90
CA PRO A 182 5.97 5.57 -8.96
C PRO A 182 5.20 5.07 -7.74
N VAL A 183 5.65 5.47 -6.56
CA VAL A 183 5.05 5.11 -5.29
C VAL A 183 4.45 6.34 -4.64
N CYS A 184 3.34 6.18 -3.95
CA CYS A 184 2.78 7.24 -3.12
C CYS A 184 2.40 6.74 -1.72
N LEU A 185 2.43 7.67 -0.77
CA LEU A 185 1.81 7.53 0.53
C LEU A 185 0.44 8.20 0.47
N ALA A 186 -0.63 7.40 0.47
CA ALA A 186 -2.01 7.86 0.47
C ALA A 186 -2.53 7.93 1.92
N LEU A 187 -3.00 9.10 2.33
CA LEU A 187 -3.43 9.39 3.70
C LEU A 187 -4.93 9.68 3.73
N PHE A 188 -5.64 8.95 4.57
CA PHE A 188 -7.09 9.02 4.71
C PHE A 188 -7.46 9.41 6.15
N THR A 189 -8.55 10.14 6.31
CA THR A 189 -9.12 10.50 7.60
C THR A 189 -10.55 9.99 7.72
N LYS A 190 -11.10 10.02 8.95
CA LYS A 190 -12.51 9.71 9.21
C LYS A 190 -13.45 10.73 8.59
N GLU A 191 -13.07 12.01 8.67
CA GLU A 191 -13.89 13.10 8.18
C GLU A 191 -13.94 13.14 6.66
N LYS A 192 -15.07 13.64 6.14
CA LYS A 192 -15.21 13.87 4.71
C LYS A 192 -14.27 15.01 4.27
N VAL A 193 -13.45 14.71 3.27
CA VAL A 193 -12.51 15.65 2.65
C VAL A 193 -13.19 16.32 1.46
N THR A 194 -13.10 17.64 1.37
CA THR A 194 -13.70 18.44 0.27
C THR A 194 -12.83 18.44 -0.97
N ASP A 195 -11.51 18.41 -0.80
CA ASP A 195 -10.52 18.29 -1.87
C ASP A 195 -9.22 17.69 -1.35
N THR A 196 -8.64 16.76 -2.10
CA THR A 196 -7.41 16.04 -1.73
C THR A 196 -6.18 16.87 -2.06
N ARG A 197 -5.28 17.05 -1.13
CA ARG A 197 -3.97 17.69 -1.34
C ARG A 197 -3.00 16.72 -2.01
N VAL A 198 -2.20 17.21 -2.94
CA VAL A 198 -1.22 16.41 -3.68
C VAL A 198 0.16 17.02 -3.53
N TYR A 199 1.14 16.17 -3.21
CA TYR A 199 2.52 16.55 -2.98
C TYR A 199 3.49 15.68 -3.80
N GLY A 200 4.65 16.26 -4.17
CA GLY A 200 5.85 15.52 -4.57
C GLY A 200 6.86 15.68 -3.44
N ASP A 201 7.08 14.64 -2.66
CA ASP A 201 7.74 14.70 -1.35
C ASP A 201 7.13 15.78 -0.47
N GLU A 202 7.83 16.86 -0.18
CA GLU A 202 7.34 18.00 0.62
C GLU A 202 6.77 19.14 -0.23
N THR A 203 6.96 19.10 -1.56
CA THR A 203 6.54 20.17 -2.47
C THR A 203 5.05 20.06 -2.79
N PRO A 204 4.23 21.08 -2.47
CA PRO A 204 2.81 21.08 -2.84
C PRO A 204 2.65 21.17 -4.37
N LEU A 205 1.95 20.22 -4.97
CA LEU A 205 1.60 20.21 -6.38
C LEU A 205 0.21 20.82 -6.64
N GLY A 206 -0.60 20.96 -5.59
CA GLY A 206 -1.94 21.51 -5.65
C GLY A 206 -2.99 20.57 -5.05
N THR A 207 -4.23 20.72 -5.53
CA THR A 207 -5.32 19.83 -5.11
C THR A 207 -5.77 18.96 -6.27
N LEU A 208 -6.38 17.82 -5.96
CA LEU A 208 -6.81 16.85 -6.97
C LEU A 208 -7.82 17.47 -7.96
N LYS A 209 -8.74 18.33 -7.49
CA LYS A 209 -9.69 19.04 -8.35
C LYS A 209 -8.96 19.96 -9.33
N LYS A 210 -8.01 20.75 -8.83
CA LYS A 210 -7.22 21.67 -9.66
C LYS A 210 -6.38 20.91 -10.69
N LEU A 211 -5.73 19.82 -10.29
CA LEU A 211 -4.92 19.00 -11.21
C LEU A 211 -5.79 18.37 -12.31
N LYS A 212 -6.97 17.86 -11.96
CA LYS A 212 -7.92 17.32 -12.95
C LYS A 212 -8.37 18.35 -13.98
N SER A 213 -8.59 19.61 -13.59
CA SER A 213 -9.02 20.66 -14.53
C SER A 213 -7.97 21.04 -15.58
N HIS A 214 -6.71 20.64 -15.36
CA HIS A 214 -5.59 20.89 -16.29
C HIS A 214 -5.20 19.64 -17.10
N MET A 215 -5.82 18.49 -16.85
CA MET A 215 -5.59 17.27 -17.66
C MET A 215 -6.52 17.30 -18.87
N PRO A 216 -6.01 17.18 -20.11
CA PRO A 216 -6.87 16.98 -21.26
C PRO A 216 -7.68 15.69 -21.07
N LEU A 217 -9.00 15.79 -21.32
CA LEU A 217 -9.94 14.67 -21.31
C LEU A 217 -9.62 13.69 -22.44
#